data_227e80ef4ac4abcf623bcd10152dc17a
#
_entry.id   227e80ef4ac4abcf623bcd10152dc17a
#
_cell.length_a   1.000
_cell.length_b   1.000
_cell.length_c   1.000
_cell.angle_alpha   90.00
_cell.angle_beta   90.00
_cell.angle_gamma   90.00
#
_symmetry.space_group_name_H-M   'P 1'
#
loop_
_entity.id
_entity.type
_entity.pdbx_description
1 polymer ?
#
loop_
_entity_poly.entity_id
_entity_poly.type
_entity_poly.pdbx_seq_one_letter_code
_entity_poly.pdbx_strand_id
1 'polypeptide(L)' 'MGTKTVYRCSIKQGKNYWVASPQYATIEDMMAVMSPRIAAHKDCTVHFFQEQVVIPDANGQA' A
#
# COMPACT_ATOMS: atom_id res chain seq x y z
N MET A 1 -21.02 9.60 -5.18
CA MET A 1 -19.95 9.68 -4.19
C MET A 1 -19.85 8.36 -3.47
N GLY A 2 -18.67 7.84 -3.32
CA GLY A 2 -18.49 6.57 -2.65
C GLY A 2 -17.08 6.46 -2.11
N THR A 3 -16.77 5.30 -1.57
CA THR A 3 -15.44 5.02 -1.08
C THR A 3 -14.93 3.74 -1.71
N LYS A 4 -13.63 3.63 -1.76
CA LYS A 4 -12.99 2.39 -2.16
C LYS A 4 -11.91 2.04 -1.16
N THR A 5 -11.62 0.77 -1.06
CA THR A 5 -10.56 0.29 -0.19
C THR A 5 -9.26 0.20 -1.00
N VAL A 6 -8.20 0.72 -0.42
CA VAL A 6 -6.88 0.61 -1.01
C VAL A 6 -5.96 -0.03 0.00
N TYR A 7 -4.89 -0.62 -0.50
CA TYR A 7 -3.95 -1.38 0.30
C TYR A 7 -2.56 -0.81 0.15
N ARG A 8 -1.88 -0.72 1.25
CA ARG A 8 -0.52 -0.22 1.28
C ARG A 8 0.33 -1.14 2.14
N CYS A 9 1.61 -1.10 1.89
CA CYS A 9 2.57 -1.89 2.63
C CYS A 9 3.76 -1.00 2.96
N SER A 10 4.30 -1.12 4.17
CA SER A 10 5.56 -0.46 4.46
C SER A 10 6.51 -1.47 5.06
N ILE A 11 7.78 -1.31 4.72
CA ILE A 11 8.85 -2.15 5.19
C ILE A 11 9.76 -1.30 6.04
N LYS A 12 10.00 -1.75 7.26
CA LYS A 12 10.92 -1.07 8.15
C LYS A 12 12.14 -1.94 8.35
N GLN A 13 13.29 -1.40 8.03
CA GLN A 13 14.54 -2.09 8.24
C GLN A 13 15.38 -1.26 9.20
N GLY A 14 15.72 -1.85 10.33
CA GLY A 14 16.43 -1.14 11.36
C GLY A 14 15.54 -0.14 12.06
N LYS A 15 16.13 0.91 12.58
CA LYS A 15 15.39 1.87 13.41
C LYS A 15 14.77 3.01 12.61
N ASN A 16 15.39 3.35 11.49
CA ASN A 16 15.04 4.62 10.84
C ASN A 16 14.71 4.49 9.37
N TYR A 17 14.78 3.31 8.82
CA TYR A 17 14.62 3.15 7.39
C TYR A 17 13.23 2.60 7.07
N TRP A 18 12.49 3.35 6.27
CA TRP A 18 11.16 2.95 5.86
C TRP A 18 11.04 3.00 4.34
N VAL A 19 10.45 1.97 3.80
CA VAL A 19 10.02 1.97 2.41
C VAL A 19 8.52 1.77 2.42
N ALA A 20 7.80 2.70 1.83
CA ALA A 20 6.35 2.63 1.78
C ALA A 20 5.90 2.42 0.34
N SER A 21 4.89 1.60 0.16
CA SER A 21 4.31 1.38 -1.14
C SER A 21 3.30 2.47 -1.46
N PRO A 22 3.03 2.70 -2.74
CA PRO A 22 1.86 3.49 -3.09
C PRO A 22 0.59 2.70 -2.76
N GLN A 23 -0.55 3.32 -3.02
CA GLN A 23 -1.83 2.68 -2.81
C GLN A 23 -2.15 1.74 -3.96
N TYR A 24 -2.67 0.58 -3.64
CA TYR A 24 -3.07 -0.43 -4.62
C TYR A 24 -4.53 -0.79 -4.40
N ALA A 25 -5.21 -1.11 -5.49
CA ALA A 25 -6.63 -1.45 -5.43
C ALA A 25 -6.87 -2.84 -4.83
N THR A 26 -5.92 -3.74 -4.98
CA THR A 26 -6.04 -5.10 -4.45
C THR A 26 -4.78 -5.50 -3.71
N ILE A 27 -4.95 -6.47 -2.80
CA ILE A 27 -3.80 -7.03 -2.10
C ILE A 27 -2.88 -7.73 -3.09
N GLU A 28 -3.46 -8.39 -4.09
CA GLU A 28 -2.68 -9.13 -5.08
C GLU A 28 -1.74 -8.21 -5.85
N ASP A 29 -2.27 -7.05 -6.28
CA ASP A 29 -1.44 -6.08 -6.98
C ASP A 29 -0.32 -5.56 -6.08
N MET A 30 -0.66 -5.27 -4.83
CA MET A 30 0.33 -4.80 -3.87
C MET A 30 1.42 -5.84 -3.67
N MET A 31 1.04 -7.09 -3.47
CA MET A 31 2.00 -8.14 -3.21
C MET A 31 2.85 -8.48 -4.42
N ALA A 32 2.29 -8.33 -5.62
CA ALA A 32 3.07 -8.55 -6.84
C ALA A 32 4.28 -7.61 -6.90
N VAL A 33 4.12 -6.39 -6.41
CA VAL A 33 5.21 -5.42 -6.41
C VAL A 33 6.08 -5.58 -5.15
N MET A 34 5.45 -5.80 -4.01
CA MET A 34 6.18 -5.73 -2.75
C MET A 34 6.85 -7.03 -2.36
N SER A 35 6.36 -8.18 -2.81
CA SER A 35 6.97 -9.46 -2.44
C SER A 35 8.45 -9.53 -2.77
N PRO A 36 8.90 -9.17 -3.99
CA PRO A 36 10.33 -9.20 -4.27
C PRO A 36 11.11 -8.23 -3.38
N ARG A 37 10.50 -7.10 -3.05
CA ARG A 37 11.16 -6.11 -2.20
C ARG A 37 11.29 -6.61 -0.78
N ILE A 38 10.25 -7.27 -0.27
CA ILE A 38 10.28 -7.88 1.05
C ILE A 38 11.37 -8.96 1.09
N ALA A 39 11.43 -9.78 0.06
CA ALA A 39 12.42 -10.84 -0.02
C ALA A 39 13.85 -10.30 -0.07
N ALA A 40 14.03 -9.12 -0.65
CA ALA A 40 15.34 -8.52 -0.77
C ALA A 40 15.81 -7.86 0.53
N HIS A 41 14.88 -7.57 1.45
CA HIS A 41 15.21 -6.91 2.70
C HIS A 41 15.15 -7.92 3.84
N LYS A 42 16.31 -8.41 4.27
CA LYS A 42 16.36 -9.34 5.37
C LYS A 42 16.18 -8.61 6.70
N ASP A 43 15.59 -9.31 7.64
CA ASP A 43 15.41 -8.79 9.01
C ASP A 43 14.59 -7.50 9.02
N CYS A 44 13.59 -7.44 8.17
CA CYS A 44 12.70 -6.29 8.13
C CYS A 44 11.37 -6.62 8.79
N THR A 45 10.70 -5.58 9.21
CA THR A 45 9.33 -5.66 9.70
C THR A 45 8.41 -5.13 8.62
N VAL A 46 7.36 -5.86 8.32
CA VAL A 46 6.43 -5.49 7.27
C VAL A 46 5.11 -5.12 7.92
N HIS A 47 4.57 -3.96 7.55
CA HIS A 47 3.28 -3.51 8.02
C HIS A 47 2.33 -3.39 6.83
N PHE A 48 1.13 -3.92 7.00
CA PHE A 48 0.11 -3.84 5.98
C PHE A 48 -0.99 -2.91 6.46
N PHE A 49 -1.45 -2.06 5.56
CA PHE A 49 -2.48 -1.08 5.87
C PHE A 49 -3.63 -1.24 4.89
N GLN A 50 -4.82 -1.06 5.41
CA GLN A 50 -6.03 -1.00 4.62
C GLN A 50 -6.67 0.34 4.90
N GLU A 51 -6.92 1.11 3.86
CA GLU A 51 -7.47 2.45 3.98
C GLU A 51 -8.67 2.59 3.09
N GLN A 52 -9.58 3.45 3.49
CA GLN A 52 -10.69 3.82 2.63
C GLN A 52 -10.48 5.23 2.15
N VAL A 53 -10.62 5.41 0.84
CA VAL A 53 -10.47 6.72 0.23
C VAL A 53 -11.77 7.08 -0.46
N VAL A 54 -12.07 8.36 -0.47
CA VAL A 54 -13.27 8.87 -1.13
C VAL A 54 -13.02 8.88 -2.62
N ILE A 55 -13.96 8.31 -3.36
CA ILE A 55 -13.91 8.33 -4.81
C ILE A 55 -14.58 9.61 -5.25
N PRO A 56 -13.90 10.45 -6.05
CA PRO A 56 -14.55 11.64 -6.59
C PRO A 56 -15.74 11.22 -7.43
N ASP A 57 -16.75 12.06 -7.42
CA ASP A 57 -17.91 11.81 -8.24
C ASP A 57 -17.49 11.78 -9.70
N ALA A 58 -17.95 10.78 -10.41
CA ALA A 58 -17.55 10.63 -11.80
C ALA A 58 -18.05 11.78 -12.66
N ASN A 59 -19.12 12.40 -12.23
CA ASN A 59 -19.62 13.56 -12.92
C ASN A 59 -18.96 14.83 -12.48
N GLY A 60 -18.18 14.57 -11.76
CA GLY A 60 -17.60 15.43 -11.37
C GLY A 60 -17.34 16.48 -10.85
N GLN A 61 -17.68 16.03 -11.34
CA GLN A 61 -17.66 16.74 -11.16
C GLN A 61 -17.03 17.11 -10.54
N ALA A 62 -16.94 16.77 -10.61
CA ALA A 62 -16.27 16.90 -10.10
C ALA A 62 -15.76 17.63 -9.44
#